data_258fd7c956ade4caa5dcd8dd00a1e820
#
_entry.id   258fd7c956ade4caa5dcd8dd00a1e820
#
_cell.length_a   1.000
_cell.length_b   1.000
_cell.length_c   1.000
_cell.angle_alpha   90.00
_cell.angle_beta   90.00
_cell.angle_gamma   90.00
#
_symmetry.space_group_name_H-M   'P 1'
#
loop_
_entity.id
_entity.type
_entity.pdbx_description
1 polymer ?
#
loop_
_entity_poly.entity_id
_entity_poly.type
_entity_poly.pdbx_seq_one_letter_code
_entity_poly.pdbx_strand_id
1 'polypeptide(L)'
;MKLLTTSLLALGLTLTAHAQDTSRDSEQITSVTKKDMRYVIESASYTVTEDLNSGIGFVAQTDEDMIFGAQGKACSGADQDQEPCVGIEFFVILDGDHDADYANDINQRWSAIKAVRLDTGALMFSRYLILDHGQTLQNLRLNMMTTTAIAKQVQDEIGEKHQEQLNSSQIDWGDDAGSYANDDACDDARFHDDGDDWSYQRDHVLHDATDCRTLYEAGEITLYLDFGNNSGEYADDNTCDDNRFTGSGRSILTTDSHVKRDAADCIAAYQSGNLNR
;
A
#
# COMPACT_ATOMS: atom_id res chain seq x y z
N MET A 1 -58.06 -18.16 12.02
CA MET A 1 -57.05 -18.52 10.99
C MET A 1 -56.82 -17.27 10.15
N LYS A 2 -55.79 -16.48 10.48
CA LYS A 2 -55.43 -15.26 9.74
C LYS A 2 -54.15 -15.57 8.99
N LEU A 3 -54.22 -15.55 7.66
CA LEU A 3 -53.01 -15.64 6.80
C LEU A 3 -52.32 -14.28 6.82
N LEU A 4 -51.05 -14.30 7.23
CA LEU A 4 -50.09 -13.19 7.02
C LEU A 4 -49.39 -13.41 5.67
N THR A 5 -49.67 -12.56 4.72
CA THR A 5 -48.92 -12.48 3.46
C THR A 5 -47.69 -11.62 3.68
N THR A 6 -46.51 -12.23 3.66
CA THR A 6 -45.22 -11.54 3.68
C THR A 6 -44.86 -11.14 2.24
N SER A 7 -44.88 -9.84 1.95
CA SER A 7 -44.34 -9.30 0.69
C SER A 7 -42.82 -9.22 0.75
N LEU A 8 -42.13 -10.03 -0.04
CA LEU A 8 -40.72 -9.84 -0.34
C LEU A 8 -40.57 -8.64 -1.30
N LEU A 9 -40.01 -7.54 -0.82
CA LEU A 9 -39.43 -6.51 -1.68
C LEU A 9 -38.09 -7.00 -2.17
N ALA A 10 -38.00 -7.40 -3.44
CA ALA A 10 -36.76 -7.60 -4.12
C ALA A 10 -36.16 -6.23 -4.47
N LEU A 11 -35.13 -5.77 -3.72
CA LEU A 11 -34.28 -4.67 -4.16
C LEU A 11 -33.44 -5.19 -5.34
N GLY A 12 -33.81 -4.82 -6.54
CA GLY A 12 -33.01 -5.01 -7.74
C GLY A 12 -31.83 -4.03 -7.72
N LEU A 13 -30.65 -4.47 -7.32
CA LEU A 13 -29.42 -3.79 -7.64
C LEU A 13 -29.20 -3.90 -9.15
N THR A 14 -29.49 -2.84 -9.89
CA THR A 14 -29.05 -2.70 -11.27
C THR A 14 -27.56 -2.38 -11.27
N LEU A 15 -26.71 -3.40 -11.37
CA LEU A 15 -25.32 -3.23 -11.80
C LEU A 15 -25.37 -2.67 -13.22
N THR A 16 -25.15 -1.37 -13.37
CA THR A 16 -24.84 -0.76 -14.66
C THR A 16 -23.42 -1.17 -15.02
N ALA A 17 -23.31 -2.29 -15.77
CA ALA A 17 -22.07 -2.61 -16.46
C ALA A 17 -21.81 -1.45 -17.43
N HIS A 18 -20.85 -0.60 -17.13
CA HIS A 18 -20.34 0.38 -18.10
C HIS A 18 -19.66 -0.45 -19.20
N ALA A 19 -20.23 -0.43 -20.41
CA ALA A 19 -19.58 -1.03 -21.56
C ALA A 19 -18.25 -0.31 -21.79
N GLN A 20 -17.16 -1.05 -21.81
CA GLN A 20 -15.84 -0.51 -22.13
C GLN A 20 -15.88 0.13 -23.52
N ASP A 21 -15.48 1.40 -23.63
CA ASP A 21 -15.31 2.04 -24.92
C ASP A 21 -14.01 1.54 -25.56
N THR A 22 -14.13 0.63 -26.52
CA THR A 22 -13.01 0.06 -27.30
C THR A 22 -12.93 0.59 -28.71
N SER A 23 -13.66 1.67 -29.02
CA SER A 23 -13.81 2.22 -30.38
C SER A 23 -12.49 2.64 -31.03
N ARG A 24 -11.48 3.02 -30.22
CA ARG A 24 -10.15 3.45 -30.69
C ARG A 24 -9.05 2.40 -30.52
N ASP A 25 -9.35 1.20 -30.08
CA ASP A 25 -8.37 0.16 -29.72
C ASP A 25 -7.37 -0.15 -30.83
N SER A 26 -7.85 -0.20 -32.06
CA SER A 26 -7.02 -0.51 -33.26
C SER A 26 -6.27 0.71 -33.81
N GLU A 27 -6.48 1.90 -33.23
CA GLU A 27 -5.77 3.12 -33.63
C GLU A 27 -4.28 2.99 -33.34
N GLN A 28 -3.45 3.17 -34.37
CA GLN A 28 -2.00 3.21 -34.23
C GLN A 28 -1.55 4.64 -33.99
N ILE A 29 -0.75 4.83 -32.94
CA ILE A 29 -0.15 6.11 -32.62
C ILE A 29 1.37 6.00 -32.53
N THR A 30 2.08 7.04 -32.94
CA THR A 30 3.55 7.16 -32.83
C THR A 30 3.95 8.16 -31.74
N SER A 31 2.98 8.80 -31.12
CA SER A 31 3.11 9.69 -29.97
C SER A 31 1.80 9.68 -29.21
N VAL A 32 1.83 10.07 -27.93
CA VAL A 32 0.69 10.09 -27.03
C VAL A 32 0.38 11.50 -26.54
N THR A 33 -0.92 11.81 -26.46
CA THR A 33 -1.46 13.02 -25.82
C THR A 33 -2.20 12.68 -24.52
N LYS A 34 -2.52 13.67 -23.70
CA LYS A 34 -3.41 13.49 -22.53
C LYS A 34 -4.75 12.86 -22.93
N LYS A 35 -5.29 13.21 -24.08
CA LYS A 35 -6.53 12.62 -24.60
C LYS A 35 -6.38 11.10 -24.84
N ASP A 36 -5.26 10.67 -25.39
CA ASP A 36 -4.99 9.25 -25.64
C ASP A 36 -4.74 8.51 -24.32
N MET A 37 -3.99 9.09 -23.38
CA MET A 37 -3.78 8.51 -22.06
C MET A 37 -5.10 8.32 -21.31
N ARG A 38 -5.97 9.34 -21.32
CA ARG A 38 -7.30 9.27 -20.70
C ARG A 38 -8.14 8.14 -21.31
N TYR A 39 -8.15 8.05 -22.65
CA TYR A 39 -8.84 6.95 -23.33
C TYR A 39 -8.31 5.57 -22.90
N VAL A 40 -6.99 5.40 -22.82
CA VAL A 40 -6.34 4.15 -22.39
C VAL A 40 -6.78 3.77 -20.97
N ILE A 41 -6.82 4.73 -20.05
CA ILE A 41 -7.22 4.53 -18.66
C ILE A 41 -8.72 4.17 -18.57
N GLU A 42 -9.58 5.01 -19.12
CA GLU A 42 -11.04 4.87 -19.01
C GLU A 42 -11.56 3.64 -19.78
N SER A 43 -10.92 3.26 -20.88
CA SER A 43 -11.26 2.03 -21.62
C SER A 43 -10.90 0.74 -20.88
N ALA A 44 -10.12 0.80 -19.81
CA ALA A 44 -9.89 -0.30 -18.86
C ALA A 44 -10.91 -0.32 -17.71
N SER A 45 -11.90 0.58 -17.69
CA SER A 45 -12.81 0.85 -16.58
C SER A 45 -12.11 1.44 -15.33
N TYR A 46 -10.94 2.03 -15.54
CA TYR A 46 -10.20 2.73 -14.49
C TYR A 46 -10.58 4.21 -14.44
N THR A 47 -10.36 4.87 -13.33
CA THR A 47 -10.78 6.25 -13.09
C THR A 47 -9.58 7.18 -13.05
N VAL A 48 -9.57 8.24 -13.88
CA VAL A 48 -8.61 9.34 -13.73
C VAL A 48 -9.03 10.18 -12.53
N THR A 49 -8.14 10.33 -11.55
CA THR A 49 -8.41 11.06 -10.29
C THR A 49 -7.89 12.49 -10.36
N GLU A 50 -6.69 12.69 -10.90
CA GLU A 50 -6.08 14.02 -11.00
C GLU A 50 -5.02 14.08 -12.11
N ASP A 51 -4.60 15.28 -12.47
CA ASP A 51 -3.43 15.53 -13.32
C ASP A 51 -2.15 15.32 -12.48
N LEU A 52 -1.08 14.83 -13.09
CA LEU A 52 0.22 14.79 -12.42
C LEU A 52 0.68 16.20 -12.07
N ASN A 53 1.26 16.36 -10.88
CA ASN A 53 1.81 17.66 -10.41
C ASN A 53 2.99 18.16 -11.26
N SER A 54 3.65 17.25 -11.99
CA SER A 54 4.76 17.57 -12.89
C SER A 54 4.72 16.70 -14.15
N GLY A 55 5.00 17.30 -15.30
CA GLY A 55 4.98 16.60 -16.58
C GLY A 55 3.58 16.41 -17.17
N ILE A 56 3.51 15.62 -18.24
CA ILE A 56 2.28 15.34 -18.99
C ILE A 56 1.74 13.99 -18.52
N GLY A 57 0.56 13.96 -17.89
CA GLY A 57 -0.04 12.69 -17.47
C GLY A 57 -1.09 12.81 -16.38
N PHE A 58 -1.43 11.66 -15.80
CA PHE A 58 -2.49 11.51 -14.82
C PHE A 58 -2.10 10.60 -13.67
N VAL A 59 -2.68 10.87 -12.51
CA VAL A 59 -2.91 9.86 -11.47
C VAL A 59 -4.27 9.22 -11.74
N ALA A 60 -4.35 7.92 -11.58
CA ALA A 60 -5.57 7.16 -11.81
C ALA A 60 -5.68 6.00 -10.81
N GLN A 61 -6.88 5.43 -10.73
CA GLN A 61 -7.23 4.35 -9.82
C GLN A 61 -7.86 3.20 -10.60
N THR A 62 -7.47 1.97 -10.28
CA THR A 62 -8.11 0.76 -10.82
C THR A 62 -9.46 0.50 -10.15
N ASP A 63 -10.21 -0.48 -10.64
CA ASP A 63 -11.44 -0.97 -10.01
C ASP A 63 -11.21 -1.72 -8.68
N GLU A 64 -9.96 -2.07 -8.37
CA GLU A 64 -9.51 -2.64 -7.08
C GLU A 64 -8.76 -1.61 -6.22
N ASP A 65 -9.08 -0.33 -6.38
CA ASP A 65 -8.57 0.80 -5.61
C ASP A 65 -7.04 1.05 -5.69
N MET A 66 -6.31 0.37 -6.58
CA MET A 66 -4.88 0.62 -6.74
C MET A 66 -4.64 1.95 -7.47
N ILE A 67 -3.84 2.82 -6.84
CA ILE A 67 -3.42 4.11 -7.41
C ILE A 67 -2.20 3.90 -8.30
N PHE A 68 -2.20 4.49 -9.49
CA PHE A 68 -1.09 4.43 -10.43
C PHE A 68 -0.93 5.74 -11.20
N GLY A 69 0.25 5.94 -11.76
CA GLY A 69 0.55 7.05 -12.65
C GLY A 69 0.68 6.61 -14.11
N ALA A 70 0.22 7.47 -15.02
CA ALA A 70 0.48 7.39 -16.46
C ALA A 70 1.15 8.68 -16.89
N GLN A 71 2.43 8.63 -17.27
CA GLN A 71 3.24 9.81 -17.60
C GLN A 71 3.79 9.74 -19.02
N GLY A 72 3.59 10.80 -19.78
CA GLY A 72 4.28 11.04 -21.06
C GLY A 72 5.77 11.24 -20.84
N LYS A 73 6.58 10.65 -21.69
CA LYS A 73 8.03 10.76 -21.68
C LYS A 73 8.53 11.22 -23.06
N ALA A 74 9.68 11.89 -23.07
CA ALA A 74 10.23 12.48 -24.26
C ALA A 74 9.18 13.32 -25.01
N CYS A 75 8.59 14.26 -24.29
CA CYS A 75 7.56 15.16 -24.80
C CYS A 75 8.16 16.34 -25.58
N SER A 76 7.32 17.07 -26.31
CA SER A 76 7.68 18.28 -27.03
C SER A 76 8.01 19.44 -26.08
N GLY A 77 8.60 20.50 -26.60
CA GLY A 77 9.03 21.66 -25.81
C GLY A 77 10.44 21.54 -25.26
N ALA A 78 11.06 22.66 -24.93
CA ALA A 78 12.45 22.73 -24.46
C ALA A 78 12.64 21.98 -23.12
N ASP A 79 11.60 22.00 -22.26
CA ASP A 79 11.59 21.35 -20.95
C ASP A 79 10.80 20.02 -20.96
N GLN A 80 10.43 19.54 -22.16
CA GLN A 80 9.60 18.33 -22.36
C GLN A 80 8.24 18.38 -21.63
N ASP A 81 7.65 19.57 -21.58
CA ASP A 81 6.41 19.88 -20.88
C ASP A 81 5.19 20.05 -21.80
N GLN A 82 5.36 19.79 -23.12
CA GLN A 82 4.31 19.95 -24.13
C GLN A 82 4.00 18.63 -24.84
N GLU A 83 2.73 18.42 -25.16
CA GLU A 83 2.29 17.32 -26.00
C GLU A 83 2.68 17.56 -27.48
N PRO A 84 2.85 16.48 -28.28
CA PRO A 84 2.77 15.09 -27.91
C PRO A 84 4.07 14.55 -27.29
N CYS A 85 3.98 13.37 -26.65
CA CYS A 85 5.11 12.63 -26.10
C CYS A 85 5.38 11.36 -26.94
N VAL A 86 6.62 11.03 -27.25
CA VAL A 86 6.99 9.83 -28.03
C VAL A 86 7.20 8.59 -27.15
N GLY A 87 7.01 8.72 -25.87
CA GLY A 87 7.01 7.61 -24.90
C GLY A 87 5.94 7.79 -23.84
N ILE A 88 5.59 6.70 -23.19
CA ILE A 88 4.68 6.67 -22.04
C ILE A 88 5.25 5.71 -20.98
N GLU A 89 5.14 6.09 -19.72
CA GLU A 89 5.45 5.25 -18.58
C GLU A 89 4.22 5.09 -17.70
N PHE A 90 3.90 3.84 -17.39
CA PHE A 90 2.93 3.48 -16.35
C PHE A 90 3.70 3.09 -15.10
N PHE A 91 3.29 3.60 -13.93
CA PHE A 91 3.99 3.27 -12.69
C PHE A 91 3.03 3.18 -11.50
N VAL A 92 3.39 2.33 -10.54
CA VAL A 92 2.75 2.19 -9.23
C VAL A 92 3.83 2.41 -8.18
N ILE A 93 3.48 3.07 -7.08
CA ILE A 93 4.35 3.18 -5.90
C ILE A 93 3.63 2.49 -4.76
N LEU A 94 4.27 1.49 -4.17
CA LEU A 94 3.84 0.84 -2.94
C LEU A 94 4.66 1.41 -1.79
N ASP A 95 3.97 2.05 -0.86
CA ASP A 95 4.59 2.57 0.34
C ASP A 95 5.12 1.43 1.23
N GLY A 96 6.09 1.73 2.05
CA GLY A 96 6.71 0.77 2.95
C GLY A 96 8.23 0.97 3.02
N ASP A 97 8.88 0.22 3.90
CA ASP A 97 10.35 0.14 3.95
C ASP A 97 10.79 -1.24 3.47
N HIS A 98 11.07 -1.32 2.18
CA HIS A 98 11.48 -2.53 1.48
C HIS A 98 12.98 -2.51 1.22
N ASP A 99 13.64 -3.65 1.24
CA ASP A 99 15.05 -3.72 0.89
C ASP A 99 15.27 -3.78 -0.65
N ALA A 100 16.51 -3.52 -1.07
CA ALA A 100 16.88 -3.54 -2.48
C ALA A 100 16.90 -4.98 -3.05
N ASP A 101 17.15 -5.99 -2.23
CA ASP A 101 17.16 -7.39 -2.65
C ASP A 101 15.78 -7.87 -2.98
N TYR A 102 14.74 -7.37 -2.27
CA TYR A 102 13.35 -7.65 -2.62
C TYR A 102 12.97 -7.07 -4.00
N ALA A 103 13.39 -5.84 -4.30
CA ALA A 103 13.19 -5.26 -5.63
C ALA A 103 13.90 -6.07 -6.73
N ASN A 104 15.10 -6.59 -6.46
CA ASN A 104 15.82 -7.47 -7.37
C ASN A 104 15.13 -8.82 -7.58
N ASP A 105 14.58 -9.41 -6.51
CA ASP A 105 13.79 -10.65 -6.59
C ASP A 105 12.55 -10.46 -7.48
N ILE A 106 11.83 -9.35 -7.31
CA ILE A 106 10.69 -9.01 -8.18
C ILE A 106 11.13 -8.90 -9.64
N ASN A 107 12.24 -8.23 -9.93
CA ASN A 107 12.76 -8.11 -11.29
C ASN A 107 13.17 -9.45 -11.91
N GLN A 108 13.59 -10.43 -11.10
CA GLN A 108 13.88 -11.78 -11.58
C GLN A 108 12.61 -12.57 -11.89
N ARG A 109 11.56 -12.38 -11.11
CA ARG A 109 10.26 -13.06 -11.29
C ARG A 109 9.43 -12.46 -12.43
N TRP A 110 9.48 -11.14 -12.60
CA TRP A 110 8.61 -10.39 -13.50
C TRP A 110 9.39 -9.59 -14.53
N SER A 111 9.63 -10.18 -15.70
CA SER A 111 10.32 -9.49 -16.82
C SER A 111 9.48 -8.37 -17.47
N ALA A 112 8.18 -8.30 -17.16
CA ALA A 112 7.25 -7.36 -17.77
C ALA A 112 7.31 -5.95 -17.17
N ILE A 113 7.92 -5.79 -15.99
CA ILE A 113 8.03 -4.52 -15.27
C ILE A 113 9.47 -4.33 -14.78
N LYS A 114 9.75 -3.11 -14.34
CA LYS A 114 10.95 -2.76 -13.58
C LYS A 114 10.51 -2.40 -12.16
N ALA A 115 11.06 -3.07 -11.16
CA ALA A 115 10.91 -2.72 -9.77
C ALA A 115 12.16 -1.98 -9.27
N VAL A 116 11.97 -0.88 -8.54
CA VAL A 116 13.05 -0.05 -7.98
C VAL A 116 12.67 0.32 -6.55
N ARG A 117 13.60 0.14 -5.62
CA ARG A 117 13.48 0.75 -4.28
C ARG A 117 13.82 2.24 -4.38
N LEU A 118 12.93 3.09 -3.89
CA LEU A 118 13.15 4.53 -3.78
C LEU A 118 13.95 4.85 -2.51
N ASP A 119 14.50 6.06 -2.44
CA ASP A 119 15.24 6.54 -1.25
C ASP A 119 14.35 6.59 0.02
N THR A 120 13.04 6.69 -0.15
CA THR A 120 12.04 6.62 0.93
C THR A 120 11.81 5.20 1.48
N GLY A 121 12.36 4.16 0.85
CA GLY A 121 12.05 2.76 1.15
C GLY A 121 10.92 2.17 0.29
N ALA A 122 10.06 2.99 -0.29
CA ALA A 122 8.96 2.55 -1.13
C ALA A 122 9.43 1.79 -2.38
N LEU A 123 8.60 0.89 -2.90
CA LEU A 123 8.82 0.21 -4.18
C LEU A 123 8.09 0.94 -5.30
N MET A 124 8.80 1.29 -6.36
CA MET A 124 8.21 1.77 -7.59
C MET A 124 8.27 0.67 -8.65
N PHE A 125 7.10 0.32 -9.19
CA PHE A 125 6.95 -0.54 -10.35
C PHE A 125 6.73 0.32 -11.56
N SER A 126 7.46 0.11 -12.63
CA SER A 126 7.25 0.89 -13.84
C SER A 126 7.42 0.07 -15.12
N ARG A 127 6.72 0.54 -16.16
CA ARG A 127 6.85 0.04 -17.52
C ARG A 127 6.87 1.20 -18.50
N TYR A 128 7.99 1.36 -19.17
CA TYR A 128 8.19 2.38 -20.19
C TYR A 128 8.00 1.79 -21.60
N LEU A 129 7.28 2.53 -22.43
CA LEU A 129 6.99 2.17 -23.82
C LEU A 129 7.44 3.30 -24.75
N ILE A 130 8.16 2.93 -25.79
CA ILE A 130 8.55 3.82 -26.90
C ILE A 130 7.50 3.69 -28.00
N LEU A 131 7.01 4.82 -28.54
CA LEU A 131 5.89 4.88 -29.46
C LEU A 131 6.30 5.24 -30.91
N ASP A 132 7.53 5.66 -31.14
CA ASP A 132 8.01 6.26 -32.40
C ASP A 132 7.85 5.35 -33.63
N HIS A 133 7.72 4.05 -33.47
CA HIS A 133 7.46 3.09 -34.54
C HIS A 133 6.02 2.55 -34.57
N GLY A 134 5.12 3.12 -33.78
CA GLY A 134 3.70 2.79 -33.75
C GLY A 134 3.35 1.74 -32.70
N GLN A 135 2.36 2.09 -31.90
CA GLN A 135 1.69 1.21 -30.94
C GLN A 135 0.18 1.40 -31.07
N THR A 136 -0.61 0.34 -30.85
CA THR A 136 -2.06 0.51 -30.76
C THR A 136 -2.46 0.99 -29.38
N LEU A 137 -3.57 1.72 -29.28
CA LEU A 137 -4.13 2.12 -27.98
C LEU A 137 -4.49 0.92 -27.13
N GLN A 138 -4.96 -0.19 -27.75
CA GLN A 138 -5.15 -1.46 -27.05
C GLN A 138 -3.86 -1.99 -26.43
N ASN A 139 -2.72 -1.92 -27.14
CA ASN A 139 -1.45 -2.38 -26.60
C ASN A 139 -1.00 -1.54 -25.41
N LEU A 140 -1.22 -0.21 -25.45
CA LEU A 140 -0.96 0.66 -24.29
C LEU A 140 -1.83 0.26 -23.10
N ARG A 141 -3.13 0.03 -23.31
CA ARG A 141 -4.04 -0.44 -22.25
C ARG A 141 -3.56 -1.75 -21.63
N LEU A 142 -3.21 -2.75 -22.44
CA LEU A 142 -2.71 -4.04 -21.92
C LEU A 142 -1.41 -3.88 -21.13
N ASN A 143 -0.51 -3.00 -21.54
CA ASN A 143 0.72 -2.73 -20.80
C ASN A 143 0.44 -2.03 -19.47
N MET A 144 -0.49 -1.08 -19.43
CA MET A 144 -0.97 -0.45 -18.19
C MET A 144 -1.55 -1.50 -17.23
N MET A 145 -2.52 -2.29 -17.70
CA MET A 145 -3.17 -3.34 -16.91
C MET A 145 -2.16 -4.38 -16.40
N THR A 146 -1.16 -4.75 -17.21
CA THR A 146 -0.09 -5.66 -16.78
C THR A 146 0.72 -5.04 -15.63
N THR A 147 1.04 -3.75 -15.72
CA THR A 147 1.80 -3.05 -14.67
C THR A 147 1.02 -3.01 -13.35
N THR A 148 -0.24 -2.62 -13.39
CA THR A 148 -1.10 -2.54 -12.20
C THR A 148 -1.39 -3.92 -11.61
N ALA A 149 -1.65 -4.94 -12.44
CA ALA A 149 -1.91 -6.30 -11.98
C ALA A 149 -0.69 -6.94 -11.28
N ILE A 150 0.52 -6.75 -11.82
CA ILE A 150 1.74 -7.25 -11.15
C ILE A 150 1.98 -6.50 -9.84
N ALA A 151 1.81 -5.18 -9.82
CA ALA A 151 1.96 -4.40 -8.59
C ALA A 151 0.94 -4.83 -7.53
N LYS A 152 -0.32 -5.09 -7.92
CA LYS A 152 -1.36 -5.62 -7.02
C LYS A 152 -0.97 -6.99 -6.46
N GLN A 153 -0.51 -7.89 -7.30
CA GLN A 153 -0.06 -9.21 -6.84
C GLN A 153 1.09 -9.11 -5.84
N VAL A 154 2.07 -8.23 -6.08
CA VAL A 154 3.17 -8.01 -5.12
C VAL A 154 2.66 -7.38 -3.83
N GLN A 155 1.72 -6.44 -3.90
CA GLN A 155 1.08 -5.85 -2.72
C GLN A 155 0.39 -6.93 -1.86
N ASP A 156 -0.35 -7.84 -2.50
CA ASP A 156 -1.01 -8.95 -1.82
C ASP A 156 0.00 -9.93 -1.22
N GLU A 157 1.09 -10.27 -1.93
CA GLU A 157 2.19 -11.11 -1.41
C GLU A 157 2.87 -10.46 -0.19
N ILE A 158 3.03 -9.12 -0.18
CA ILE A 158 3.55 -8.38 0.98
C ILE A 158 2.57 -8.52 2.15
N GLY A 159 1.27 -8.32 1.90
CA GLY A 159 0.22 -8.46 2.92
C GLY A 159 0.17 -9.88 3.49
N GLU A 160 0.19 -10.91 2.64
CA GLU A 160 0.19 -12.32 3.07
C GLU A 160 1.44 -12.66 3.90
N LYS A 161 2.64 -12.27 3.47
CA LYS A 161 3.87 -12.47 4.25
C LYS A 161 3.84 -11.73 5.59
N HIS A 162 3.27 -10.55 5.62
CA HIS A 162 3.10 -9.80 6.85
C HIS A 162 2.14 -10.54 7.80
N GLN A 163 1.03 -11.06 7.30
CA GLN A 163 0.09 -11.88 8.07
C GLN A 163 0.71 -13.22 8.54
N GLU A 164 1.51 -13.89 7.70
CA GLU A 164 2.22 -15.12 8.09
C GLU A 164 3.28 -14.87 9.18
N GLN A 165 4.00 -13.74 9.12
CA GLN A 165 4.94 -13.33 10.17
C GLN A 165 4.23 -12.97 11.48
N LEU A 166 2.98 -12.57 11.41
CA LEU A 166 2.12 -12.19 12.52
C LEU A 166 1.20 -13.33 12.96
N ASN A 167 1.63 -14.61 12.81
CA ASN A 167 0.89 -15.69 13.45
C ASN A 167 0.58 -15.32 14.89
N SER A 168 -0.68 -15.41 15.27
CA SER A 168 -1.18 -15.02 16.60
C SER A 168 -0.37 -15.62 17.76
N SER A 169 0.29 -16.75 17.53
CA SER A 169 1.21 -17.40 18.48
C SER A 169 2.55 -16.70 18.68
N GLN A 170 2.90 -15.73 17.84
CA GLN A 170 4.15 -14.96 17.92
C GLN A 170 3.95 -13.53 18.41
N ILE A 171 2.68 -13.06 18.50
CA ILE A 171 2.35 -11.74 19.04
C ILE A 171 2.38 -11.85 20.56
N ASP A 172 3.19 -11.02 21.20
CA ASP A 172 3.07 -10.78 22.64
C ASP A 172 1.83 -9.90 22.87
N TRP A 173 0.76 -10.51 23.33
CA TRP A 173 -0.50 -9.82 23.60
C TRP A 173 -0.43 -8.99 24.87
N GLY A 174 0.49 -9.31 25.80
CA GLY A 174 0.57 -8.68 27.10
C GLY A 174 -0.50 -9.19 28.06
N ASP A 175 -1.16 -8.26 28.76
CA ASP A 175 -2.20 -8.54 29.76
C ASP A 175 -3.45 -7.65 29.54
N ASP A 176 -4.43 -7.74 30.45
CA ASP A 176 -5.63 -6.92 30.48
C ASP A 176 -5.58 -5.90 31.66
N ALA A 177 -4.41 -5.30 31.93
CA ALA A 177 -4.26 -4.35 33.02
C ALA A 177 -4.68 -2.91 32.62
N GLY A 178 -5.00 -2.67 31.37
CA GLY A 178 -5.48 -1.38 30.85
C GLY A 178 -6.84 -0.98 31.42
N SER A 179 -7.10 0.32 31.46
CA SER A 179 -8.35 0.87 32.03
C SER A 179 -9.59 0.52 31.20
N TYR A 180 -9.40 0.18 29.93
CA TYR A 180 -10.45 -0.13 28.96
C TYR A 180 -10.46 -1.58 28.54
N ALA A 181 -9.58 -2.43 29.08
CA ALA A 181 -9.55 -3.85 28.76
C ALA A 181 -10.90 -4.54 29.05
N ASN A 182 -11.31 -5.42 28.14
CA ASN A 182 -12.58 -6.17 28.16
C ASN A 182 -13.84 -5.28 27.95
N ASP A 183 -13.75 -4.30 27.06
CA ASP A 183 -14.88 -3.46 26.66
C ASP A 183 -15.31 -3.66 25.18
N ASP A 184 -14.81 -4.73 24.56
CA ASP A 184 -15.05 -5.12 23.16
C ASP A 184 -14.37 -4.21 22.11
N ALA A 185 -13.47 -3.30 22.52
CA ALA A 185 -12.66 -2.47 21.64
C ALA A 185 -11.17 -2.70 21.90
N CYS A 186 -10.30 -2.64 20.87
CA CYS A 186 -8.86 -2.73 21.06
C CYS A 186 -8.28 -1.33 21.25
N ASP A 187 -7.71 -1.06 22.45
CA ASP A 187 -7.07 0.21 22.80
C ASP A 187 -5.53 0.21 22.67
N ASP A 188 -4.92 -0.93 22.38
CA ASP A 188 -3.47 -1.06 22.19
C ASP A 188 -3.00 -0.37 20.90
N ALA A 189 -2.21 0.69 21.02
CA ALA A 189 -1.71 1.48 19.91
C ALA A 189 -0.78 0.75 18.92
N ARG A 190 -0.51 -0.54 19.12
CA ARG A 190 0.18 -1.37 18.14
C ARG A 190 -0.74 -1.83 17.00
N PHE A 191 -2.05 -1.81 17.21
CA PHE A 191 -3.04 -2.28 16.25
C PHE A 191 -3.72 -1.13 15.53
N HIS A 192 -4.36 -1.43 14.41
CA HIS A 192 -5.11 -0.49 13.60
C HIS A 192 -6.29 -1.19 12.93
N ASP A 193 -7.42 -0.52 12.84
CA ASP A 193 -8.51 -0.85 11.95
C ASP A 193 -8.42 0.01 10.67
N ASP A 194 -9.28 -0.26 9.68
CA ASP A 194 -9.37 0.54 8.44
C ASP A 194 -10.15 1.86 8.64
N GLY A 195 -10.54 2.19 9.88
CA GLY A 195 -11.24 3.40 10.26
C GLY A 195 -10.33 4.46 10.88
N ASP A 196 -10.80 5.72 10.89
CA ASP A 196 -10.12 6.86 11.53
C ASP A 196 -10.35 6.89 13.06
N ASP A 197 -10.59 5.76 13.72
CA ASP A 197 -10.94 5.76 15.14
C ASP A 197 -9.68 5.86 16.01
N TRP A 198 -9.63 6.93 16.83
CA TRP A 198 -8.51 7.36 17.64
C TRP A 198 -8.54 6.79 19.07
N SER A 199 -9.13 5.61 19.27
CA SER A 199 -9.18 4.95 20.58
C SER A 199 -7.82 4.40 21.03
N TYR A 200 -6.93 4.15 20.07
CA TYR A 200 -5.61 3.56 20.32
C TYR A 200 -4.69 4.45 21.17
N GLN A 201 -4.36 3.99 22.36
CA GLN A 201 -3.57 4.75 23.32
C GLN A 201 -2.23 4.07 23.60
N ARG A 202 -1.17 4.87 23.71
CA ARG A 202 0.20 4.37 23.92
C ARG A 202 0.40 3.67 25.25
N ASP A 203 -0.28 4.12 26.29
CA ASP A 203 -0.24 3.54 27.62
C ASP A 203 -1.01 2.22 27.75
N HIS A 204 -1.80 1.86 26.74
CA HIS A 204 -2.47 0.56 26.65
C HIS A 204 -1.69 -0.48 25.82
N VAL A 205 -0.51 -0.14 25.30
CA VAL A 205 0.37 -1.11 24.64
C VAL A 205 0.68 -2.26 25.58
N LEU A 206 0.35 -3.49 25.18
CA LEU A 206 0.44 -4.72 25.99
C LEU A 206 -0.53 -4.81 27.19
N HIS A 207 -1.55 -3.96 27.27
CA HIS A 207 -2.47 -3.93 28.41
C HIS A 207 -3.95 -4.07 28.03
N ASP A 208 -4.23 -4.60 26.83
CA ASP A 208 -5.56 -4.85 26.29
C ASP A 208 -5.59 -6.14 25.45
N ALA A 209 -5.12 -7.21 26.05
CA ALA A 209 -4.82 -8.47 25.35
C ALA A 209 -6.05 -9.17 24.78
N THR A 210 -7.15 -9.22 25.57
CA THR A 210 -8.35 -10.00 25.22
C THR A 210 -9.09 -9.39 24.06
N ASP A 211 -9.33 -8.08 24.06
CA ASP A 211 -10.08 -7.40 23.00
C ASP A 211 -9.28 -7.34 21.71
N CYS A 212 -8.01 -6.91 21.80
CA CYS A 212 -7.13 -6.85 20.63
C CYS A 212 -6.93 -8.20 19.96
N ARG A 213 -6.78 -9.27 20.75
CA ARG A 213 -6.66 -10.62 20.21
C ARG A 213 -7.95 -11.08 19.52
N THR A 214 -9.09 -10.83 20.13
CA THR A 214 -10.40 -11.21 19.59
C THR A 214 -10.65 -10.54 18.24
N LEU A 215 -10.44 -9.22 18.15
CA LEU A 215 -10.63 -8.44 16.92
C LEU A 215 -9.60 -8.79 15.85
N TYR A 216 -8.34 -9.04 16.24
CA TYR A 216 -7.30 -9.47 15.31
C TYR A 216 -7.60 -10.87 14.71
N GLU A 217 -8.00 -11.85 15.54
CA GLU A 217 -8.39 -13.18 15.07
C GLU A 217 -9.67 -13.17 14.21
N ALA A 218 -10.54 -12.17 14.41
CA ALA A 218 -11.69 -11.90 13.54
C ALA A 218 -11.32 -11.22 12.23
N GLY A 219 -10.09 -10.70 12.09
CA GLY A 219 -9.63 -9.94 10.92
C GLY A 219 -10.17 -8.50 10.87
N GLU A 220 -10.65 -7.96 11.98
CA GLU A 220 -11.23 -6.62 12.08
C GLU A 220 -10.16 -5.56 12.35
N ILE A 221 -9.01 -5.95 12.91
CA ILE A 221 -7.85 -5.09 13.12
C ILE A 221 -6.57 -5.75 12.63
N THR A 222 -5.52 -4.96 12.39
CA THR A 222 -4.19 -5.42 11.98
C THR A 222 -3.11 -4.92 12.93
N LEU A 223 -2.02 -5.68 13.11
CA LEU A 223 -0.85 -5.24 13.87
C LEU A 223 -0.04 -4.26 13.01
N TYR A 224 -0.13 -2.98 13.30
CA TYR A 224 0.56 -1.91 12.60
C TYR A 224 1.99 -1.67 13.12
N LEU A 225 2.20 -1.83 14.43
CA LEU A 225 3.46 -1.52 15.11
C LEU A 225 4.01 -2.77 15.82
N ASP A 226 4.85 -3.52 15.12
CA ASP A 226 5.54 -4.68 15.65
C ASP A 226 6.92 -4.27 16.19
N PHE A 227 7.08 -4.31 17.51
CA PHE A 227 8.35 -4.03 18.19
C PHE A 227 9.34 -5.22 18.11
N GLY A 228 8.87 -6.42 17.72
CA GLY A 228 9.70 -7.61 17.65
C GLY A 228 9.96 -8.25 19.01
N ASN A 229 11.22 -8.52 19.32
CA ASN A 229 11.66 -9.20 20.55
C ASN A 229 12.91 -8.55 21.16
N ASN A 230 13.44 -9.12 22.26
CA ASN A 230 14.64 -8.65 22.94
C ASN A 230 15.88 -9.49 22.61
N SER A 231 16.07 -9.89 21.35
CA SER A 231 17.23 -10.70 20.95
C SER A 231 18.46 -9.86 20.57
N GLY A 232 18.38 -8.54 20.64
CA GLY A 232 19.47 -7.62 20.35
C GLY A 232 20.57 -7.61 21.40
N GLU A 233 21.79 -7.22 21.02
CA GLU A 233 22.92 -7.09 21.94
C GLU A 233 22.71 -6.00 22.97
N TYR A 234 21.93 -4.96 22.63
CA TYR A 234 21.67 -3.79 23.48
C TYR A 234 20.23 -3.76 24.04
N ALA A 235 19.48 -4.86 23.91
CA ALA A 235 18.17 -4.96 24.54
C ALA A 235 18.30 -4.83 26.07
N ASP A 236 17.31 -4.18 26.70
CA ASP A 236 17.25 -3.92 28.14
C ASP A 236 18.32 -2.92 28.67
N ASP A 237 18.78 -1.97 27.83
CA ASP A 237 19.70 -0.90 28.25
C ASP A 237 19.02 0.46 28.51
N ASN A 238 17.69 0.50 28.42
CA ASN A 238 16.79 1.66 28.56
C ASN A 238 16.87 2.66 27.40
N THR A 239 17.33 2.25 26.23
CA THR A 239 17.38 3.09 25.05
C THR A 239 16.97 2.27 23.82
N CYS A 240 15.96 2.70 23.07
CA CYS A 240 15.51 1.98 21.89
C CYS A 240 16.58 2.01 20.78
N ASP A 241 17.10 0.85 20.41
CA ASP A 241 18.12 0.71 19.35
C ASP A 241 17.54 0.39 17.96
N ASP A 242 16.24 0.26 17.83
CA ASP A 242 15.58 0.03 16.55
C ASP A 242 15.52 1.33 15.73
N ASN A 243 16.19 1.32 14.58
CA ASN A 243 16.33 2.50 13.74
C ASN A 243 15.06 2.89 12.96
N ARG A 244 14.00 2.07 13.02
CA ARG A 244 12.69 2.40 12.45
C ARG A 244 11.99 3.53 13.21
N PHE A 245 12.42 3.81 14.43
CA PHE A 245 11.82 4.83 15.28
C PHE A 245 12.62 6.12 15.28
N THR A 246 11.95 7.21 15.67
CA THR A 246 12.52 8.55 15.89
C THR A 246 12.13 9.08 17.27
N GLY A 247 12.90 10.00 17.82
CA GLY A 247 12.59 10.63 19.10
C GLY A 247 13.73 10.58 20.10
N SER A 248 13.51 11.15 21.28
CA SER A 248 14.53 11.26 22.34
C SER A 248 14.83 9.93 23.06
N GLY A 249 13.94 8.95 22.93
CA GLY A 249 14.11 7.59 23.48
C GLY A 249 14.90 6.65 22.59
N ARG A 250 15.28 7.10 21.38
CA ARG A 250 16.06 6.30 20.44
C ARG A 250 17.56 6.52 20.63
N SER A 251 18.33 5.44 20.55
CA SER A 251 19.80 5.48 20.46
C SER A 251 20.26 6.22 19.20
N ILE A 252 21.36 6.96 19.28
CA ILE A 252 21.99 7.62 18.13
C ILE A 252 22.89 6.69 17.33
N LEU A 253 23.21 5.51 17.84
CA LEU A 253 24.11 4.51 17.25
C LEU A 253 23.37 3.27 16.73
N THR A 254 22.17 3.46 16.21
CA THR A 254 21.34 2.36 15.68
C THR A 254 21.84 1.85 14.34
N THR A 255 21.66 0.55 14.09
CA THR A 255 21.93 -0.11 12.81
C THR A 255 20.77 -1.03 12.44
N ASP A 256 20.70 -1.45 11.17
CA ASP A 256 19.67 -2.38 10.69
C ASP A 256 19.66 -3.73 11.42
N SER A 257 20.79 -4.11 12.03
CA SER A 257 20.89 -5.34 12.84
C SER A 257 20.06 -5.31 14.14
N HIS A 258 19.60 -4.14 14.58
CA HIS A 258 18.81 -3.97 15.80
C HIS A 258 17.30 -3.88 15.53
N VAL A 259 16.90 -3.84 14.25
CA VAL A 259 15.48 -3.79 13.87
C VAL A 259 14.74 -4.99 14.45
N LYS A 260 13.65 -4.71 15.17
CA LYS A 260 12.79 -5.70 15.85
C LYS A 260 13.51 -6.58 16.87
N ARG A 261 14.58 -6.11 17.48
CA ARG A 261 15.38 -6.91 18.43
C ARG A 261 15.58 -6.26 19.79
N ASP A 262 14.87 -5.16 20.03
CA ASP A 262 14.96 -4.33 21.24
C ASP A 262 13.55 -3.89 21.68
N ALA A 263 12.65 -4.88 21.83
CA ALA A 263 11.23 -4.60 22.05
C ALA A 263 10.95 -3.91 23.38
N ALA A 264 11.59 -4.33 24.48
CA ALA A 264 11.28 -3.80 25.81
C ALA A 264 11.58 -2.31 25.93
N ASP A 265 12.77 -1.88 25.50
CA ASP A 265 13.19 -0.49 25.56
C ASP A 265 12.38 0.38 24.58
N CYS A 266 12.12 -0.12 23.37
CA CYS A 266 11.31 0.58 22.39
C CYS A 266 9.85 0.75 22.81
N ILE A 267 9.23 -0.27 23.43
CA ILE A 267 7.89 -0.18 23.99
C ILE A 267 7.84 0.84 25.12
N ALA A 268 8.77 0.77 26.08
CA ALA A 268 8.82 1.71 27.20
C ALA A 268 8.99 3.17 26.73
N ALA A 269 9.87 3.39 25.75
CA ALA A 269 10.08 4.70 25.16
C ALA A 269 8.85 5.19 24.37
N TYR A 270 8.14 4.29 23.68
CA TYR A 270 6.92 4.61 22.96
C TYR A 270 5.77 4.95 23.91
N GLN A 271 5.53 4.15 24.96
CA GLN A 271 4.52 4.40 25.98
C GLN A 271 4.74 5.74 26.67
N SER A 272 5.99 6.11 26.98
CA SER A 272 6.33 7.40 27.59
C SER A 272 6.26 8.60 26.63
N GLY A 273 5.91 8.40 25.36
CA GLY A 273 5.86 9.45 24.35
C GLY A 273 7.22 9.96 23.85
N ASN A 274 8.30 9.28 24.19
CA ASN A 274 9.66 9.63 23.78
C ASN A 274 10.07 9.03 22.43
N LEU A 275 9.20 8.22 21.83
CA LEU A 275 9.43 7.53 20.57
C LEU A 275 8.26 7.75 19.60
N ASN A 276 8.57 7.92 18.31
CA ASN A 276 7.63 7.97 17.21
C ASN A 276 8.15 7.09 16.06
N ARG A 277 7.23 6.62 15.23
CA ARG A 277 7.55 5.92 13.98
C ARG A 277 7.84 6.91 12.86
#